data_19aea8d8164bad4e76dbd4bc7567a8f8
#
_entry.id   19aea8d8164bad4e76dbd4bc7567a8f8
#
_cell.length_a   1.000
_cell.length_b   1.000
_cell.length_c   1.000
_cell.angle_alpha   90.00
_cell.angle_beta   90.00
_cell.angle_gamma   90.00
#
_symmetry.space_group_name_H-M   'P 1'
#
loop_
_entity.id
_entity.type
_entity.pdbx_description
1 polymer ?
#
loop_
_entity_poly.entity_id
_entity_poly.type
_entity_poly.pdbx_seq_one_letter_code
_entity_poly.pdbx_strand_id
1 'polypeptide(L)'
;LFSKARRGGLIAIEDDILSPKESQILTKYPSFLNNHERLEFLCNSLKPIIDGRLKPEQLSVMLQGDFDAKEEEASHPVHILNLLGDSLPGIGIIAAVMGIINTMGSVAEGAESVGMKVAAALTGTFLGVLGAYGFVNPLSARIKLNNSVVLFIHHCVVKEWPTHKVLQHVPKSPIFHGIGAVQIYFFS
;
A
#
# COMPACT_ATOMS: atom_id res chain seq x y z
N LEU A 1 -19.73 -14.59 -3.69
CA LEU A 1 -19.46 -15.57 -2.65
C LEU A 1 -20.41 -15.36 -1.45
N PHE A 2 -20.38 -14.21 -0.77
CA PHE A 2 -21.23 -13.90 0.40
C PHE A 2 -22.73 -13.99 0.09
N SER A 3 -23.15 -13.59 -1.09
CA SER A 3 -24.55 -13.73 -1.55
C SER A 3 -25.00 -15.19 -1.66
N LYS A 4 -24.09 -16.09 -2.07
CA LYS A 4 -24.32 -17.54 -2.14
C LYS A 4 -24.40 -18.15 -0.74
N ALA A 5 -23.47 -17.77 0.14
CA ALA A 5 -23.48 -18.18 1.55
C ALA A 5 -24.75 -17.75 2.27
N ARG A 6 -25.28 -16.56 1.98
CA ARG A 6 -26.51 -16.04 2.60
C ARG A 6 -27.77 -16.82 2.18
N ARG A 7 -27.81 -17.32 0.93
CA ARG A 7 -28.97 -18.05 0.40
C ARG A 7 -28.95 -19.53 0.73
N GLY A 8 -27.76 -20.14 0.70
CA GLY A 8 -27.59 -21.59 0.82
C GLY A 8 -26.87 -22.04 2.08
N GLY A 9 -26.54 -21.09 2.99
CA GLY A 9 -25.72 -21.39 4.17
C GLY A 9 -24.22 -21.54 3.84
N LEU A 10 -23.43 -21.86 4.85
CA LEU A 10 -21.97 -21.99 4.75
C LEU A 10 -21.55 -23.17 3.85
N ILE A 11 -22.31 -24.26 3.89
CA ILE A 11 -22.08 -25.45 3.08
C ILE A 11 -22.11 -25.11 1.58
N ALA A 12 -22.93 -24.15 1.15
CA ALA A 12 -23.03 -23.77 -0.24
C ALA A 12 -21.76 -23.13 -0.84
N ILE A 13 -20.86 -22.62 0.01
CA ILE A 13 -19.60 -21.99 -0.41
C ILE A 13 -18.37 -22.88 -0.13
N GLU A 14 -18.57 -24.04 0.48
CA GLU A 14 -17.50 -24.96 0.85
C GLU A 14 -16.65 -25.36 -0.38
N ASP A 15 -17.29 -25.80 -1.44
CA ASP A 15 -16.61 -26.18 -2.69
C ASP A 15 -15.83 -25.00 -3.30
N ASP A 16 -16.39 -23.79 -3.26
CA ASP A 16 -15.76 -22.58 -3.79
C ASP A 16 -14.50 -22.18 -3.00
N ILE A 17 -14.43 -22.54 -1.70
CA ILE A 17 -13.30 -22.26 -0.81
C ILE A 17 -12.24 -23.35 -0.85
N LEU A 18 -12.66 -24.63 -0.94
CA LEU A 18 -11.75 -25.77 -1.01
C LEU A 18 -11.06 -25.87 -2.38
N SER A 19 -11.79 -25.55 -3.47
CA SER A 19 -11.29 -25.59 -4.84
C SER A 19 -11.49 -24.26 -5.56
N PRO A 20 -10.80 -23.18 -5.13
CA PRO A 20 -11.06 -21.83 -5.64
C PRO A 20 -10.80 -21.64 -7.14
N LYS A 21 -9.93 -22.47 -7.74
CA LYS A 21 -9.64 -22.44 -9.18
C LYS A 21 -10.78 -23.01 -10.04
N GLU A 22 -11.63 -23.85 -9.46
CA GLU A 22 -12.77 -24.48 -10.12
C GLU A 22 -14.09 -23.73 -9.81
N SER A 23 -14.05 -22.76 -8.91
CA SER A 23 -15.21 -21.97 -8.52
C SER A 23 -15.73 -21.10 -9.67
N GLN A 24 -17.01 -21.27 -10.02
CA GLN A 24 -17.69 -20.46 -11.04
C GLN A 24 -17.78 -18.97 -10.67
N ILE A 25 -17.62 -18.63 -9.39
CA ILE A 25 -17.67 -17.26 -8.90
C ILE A 25 -16.27 -16.64 -8.98
N LEU A 26 -15.25 -17.34 -8.49
CA LEU A 26 -13.89 -16.81 -8.40
C LEU A 26 -13.21 -16.75 -9.78
N THR A 27 -13.52 -17.66 -10.67
CA THR A 27 -13.02 -17.67 -12.07
C THR A 27 -13.45 -16.44 -12.88
N LYS A 28 -14.51 -15.75 -12.48
CA LYS A 28 -14.91 -14.46 -13.08
C LYS A 28 -13.92 -13.32 -12.78
N TYR A 29 -13.04 -13.49 -11.78
CA TYR A 29 -12.10 -12.48 -11.34
C TYR A 29 -10.65 -12.99 -11.41
N PRO A 30 -10.07 -13.11 -12.62
CA PRO A 30 -8.74 -13.67 -12.81
C PRO A 30 -7.65 -12.90 -12.07
N SER A 31 -7.78 -11.59 -11.94
CA SER A 31 -6.84 -10.76 -11.17
C SER A 31 -6.82 -11.09 -9.67
N PHE A 32 -7.92 -11.63 -9.15
CA PHE A 32 -7.99 -12.10 -7.77
C PHE A 32 -7.38 -13.51 -7.63
N LEU A 33 -7.71 -14.42 -8.54
CA LEU A 33 -7.21 -15.80 -8.54
C LEU A 33 -5.69 -15.87 -8.74
N ASN A 34 -5.12 -14.98 -9.54
CA ASN A 34 -3.68 -14.94 -9.80
C ASN A 34 -2.87 -14.37 -8.64
N ASN A 35 -3.51 -13.72 -7.69
CA ASN A 35 -2.85 -13.24 -6.49
C ASN A 35 -2.98 -14.26 -5.36
N HIS A 36 -1.93 -15.05 -5.17
CA HIS A 36 -1.88 -16.14 -4.20
C HIS A 36 -2.18 -15.67 -2.77
N GLU A 37 -1.62 -14.54 -2.37
CA GLU A 37 -1.76 -13.99 -1.02
C GLU A 37 -3.21 -13.63 -0.69
N ARG A 38 -3.93 -13.00 -1.64
CA ARG A 38 -5.35 -12.63 -1.47
C ARG A 38 -6.25 -13.85 -1.41
N LEU A 39 -5.96 -14.82 -2.26
CA LEU A 39 -6.73 -16.06 -2.34
C LEU A 39 -6.54 -16.88 -1.07
N GLU A 40 -5.31 -17.04 -0.64
CA GLU A 40 -4.95 -17.78 0.56
C GLU A 40 -5.57 -17.13 1.82
N PHE A 41 -5.51 -15.81 1.92
CA PHE A 41 -6.18 -15.08 3.01
C PHE A 41 -7.68 -15.35 3.04
N LEU A 42 -8.37 -15.25 1.90
CA LEU A 42 -9.82 -15.52 1.83
C LEU A 42 -10.14 -16.95 2.27
N CYS A 43 -9.41 -17.93 1.74
CA CYS A 43 -9.65 -19.33 2.06
C CYS A 43 -9.36 -19.64 3.54
N ASN A 44 -8.23 -19.16 4.05
CA ASN A 44 -7.83 -19.38 5.44
C ASN A 44 -8.77 -18.68 6.44
N SER A 45 -9.32 -17.53 6.06
CA SER A 45 -10.28 -16.80 6.89
C SER A 45 -11.64 -17.50 6.98
N LEU A 46 -12.09 -18.15 5.91
CA LEU A 46 -13.43 -18.75 5.87
C LEU A 46 -13.46 -20.22 6.28
N LYS A 47 -12.35 -20.94 6.10
CA LYS A 47 -12.24 -22.36 6.42
C LYS A 47 -12.62 -22.71 7.87
N PRO A 48 -12.18 -22.00 8.94
CA PRO A 48 -12.52 -22.35 10.31
C PRO A 48 -14.01 -22.26 10.63
N ILE A 49 -14.77 -21.41 9.90
CA ILE A 49 -16.22 -21.33 10.06
C ILE A 49 -16.92 -22.49 9.35
N ILE A 50 -16.48 -22.81 8.14
CA ILE A 50 -17.04 -23.92 7.35
C ILE A 50 -16.85 -25.22 8.13
N ASP A 51 -15.66 -25.41 8.72
CA ASP A 51 -15.35 -26.55 9.59
C ASP A 51 -16.14 -26.55 10.94
N GLY A 52 -16.91 -25.49 11.24
CA GLY A 52 -17.68 -25.37 12.48
C GLY A 52 -16.83 -25.19 13.75
N ARG A 53 -15.53 -24.87 13.60
CA ARG A 53 -14.58 -24.73 14.71
C ARG A 53 -14.69 -23.39 15.44
N LEU A 54 -15.19 -22.36 14.78
CA LEU A 54 -15.29 -21.00 15.30
C LEU A 54 -16.72 -20.47 15.16
N LYS A 55 -17.16 -19.72 16.18
CA LYS A 55 -18.39 -18.95 16.10
C LYS A 55 -18.15 -17.66 15.27
N PRO A 56 -19.17 -17.13 14.58
CA PRO A 56 -19.04 -15.91 13.76
C PRO A 56 -18.48 -14.72 14.53
N GLU A 57 -18.81 -14.58 15.82
CA GLU A 57 -18.34 -13.49 16.67
C GLU A 57 -16.84 -13.60 16.96
N GLN A 58 -16.35 -14.81 17.20
CA GLN A 58 -14.94 -15.06 17.44
C GLN A 58 -14.09 -14.85 16.20
N LEU A 59 -14.65 -15.19 15.02
CA LEU A 59 -13.98 -14.93 13.78
C LEU A 59 -13.79 -13.43 13.52
N SER A 60 -14.78 -12.61 13.79
CA SER A 60 -14.67 -11.16 13.55
C SER A 60 -13.53 -10.53 14.35
N VAL A 61 -13.33 -10.97 15.59
CA VAL A 61 -12.22 -10.52 16.46
C VAL A 61 -10.88 -11.01 15.91
N MET A 62 -10.80 -12.27 15.50
CA MET A 62 -9.59 -12.85 14.94
C MET A 62 -9.19 -12.16 13.61
N LEU A 63 -10.15 -11.99 12.72
CA LEU A 63 -9.90 -11.30 11.44
C LEU A 63 -9.53 -9.82 11.61
N GLN A 64 -10.08 -9.15 12.63
CA GLN A 64 -9.69 -7.77 12.94
C GLN A 64 -8.22 -7.73 13.39
N GLY A 65 -7.80 -8.65 14.26
CA GLY A 65 -6.40 -8.74 14.67
C GLY A 65 -5.44 -9.04 13.52
N ASP A 66 -5.80 -9.96 12.64
CA ASP A 66 -5.02 -10.26 11.42
C ASP A 66 -4.96 -9.07 10.46
N PHE A 67 -6.06 -8.31 10.36
CA PHE A 67 -6.11 -7.10 9.55
C PHE A 67 -5.18 -6.02 10.10
N ASP A 68 -5.25 -5.73 11.41
CA ASP A 68 -4.44 -4.72 12.07
C ASP A 68 -2.94 -5.05 11.94
N ALA A 69 -2.57 -6.33 12.11
CA ALA A 69 -1.20 -6.79 11.94
C ALA A 69 -0.70 -6.61 10.49
N LYS A 70 -1.52 -6.94 9.49
CA LYS A 70 -1.16 -6.76 8.08
C LYS A 70 -1.11 -5.28 7.68
N GLU A 71 -1.96 -4.43 8.26
CA GLU A 71 -1.92 -2.99 8.04
C GLU A 71 -0.62 -2.39 8.58
N GLU A 72 -0.21 -2.80 9.78
CA GLU A 72 1.04 -2.39 10.38
C GLU A 72 2.23 -2.85 9.52
N GLU A 73 2.30 -4.12 9.15
CA GLU A 73 3.35 -4.67 8.28
C GLU A 73 3.45 -3.92 6.94
N ALA A 74 2.31 -3.67 6.29
CA ALA A 74 2.24 -2.97 5.02
C ALA A 74 2.62 -1.48 5.12
N SER A 75 2.49 -0.86 6.30
CA SER A 75 2.84 0.53 6.54
C SER A 75 4.35 0.76 6.74
N HIS A 76 5.07 -0.24 7.23
CA HIS A 76 6.51 -0.14 7.54
C HIS A 76 7.37 0.36 6.36
N PRO A 77 7.32 -0.24 5.15
CA PRO A 77 8.15 0.21 4.03
C PRO A 77 7.79 1.64 3.59
N VAL A 78 6.52 2.02 3.68
CA VAL A 78 6.05 3.38 3.37
C VAL A 78 6.63 4.39 4.36
N HIS A 79 6.63 4.04 5.65
CA HIS A 79 7.20 4.88 6.70
C HIS A 79 8.70 5.12 6.50
N ILE A 80 9.47 4.07 6.21
CA ILE A 80 10.91 4.16 5.93
C ILE A 80 11.18 5.05 4.70
N LEU A 81 10.42 4.87 3.62
CA LEU A 81 10.56 5.69 2.42
C LEU A 81 10.24 7.16 2.69
N ASN A 82 9.21 7.46 3.48
CA ASN A 82 8.87 8.83 3.87
C ASN A 82 10.01 9.46 4.69
N LEU A 83 10.58 8.72 5.66
CA LEU A 83 11.72 9.18 6.45
C LEU A 83 12.93 9.50 5.57
N LEU A 84 13.22 8.66 4.58
CA LEU A 84 14.28 8.91 3.60
C LEU A 84 13.96 10.15 2.76
N GLY A 85 12.72 10.27 2.25
CA GLY A 85 12.29 11.41 1.46
C GLY A 85 12.42 12.74 2.22
N ASP A 86 12.11 12.76 3.51
CA ASP A 86 12.22 13.93 4.36
C ASP A 86 13.68 14.27 4.72
N SER A 87 14.55 13.26 4.79
CA SER A 87 15.96 13.43 5.12
C SER A 87 16.84 13.90 3.95
N LEU A 88 16.49 13.49 2.72
CA LEU A 88 17.30 13.78 1.53
C LEU A 88 17.54 15.27 1.26
N PRO A 89 16.56 16.17 1.35
CA PRO A 89 16.79 17.60 1.18
C PRO A 89 17.72 18.18 2.25
N GLY A 90 17.61 17.71 3.50
CA GLY A 90 18.52 18.10 4.58
C GLY A 90 19.98 17.71 4.32
N ILE A 91 20.20 16.48 3.84
CA ILE A 91 21.52 15.99 3.42
C ILE A 91 22.06 16.83 2.27
N GLY A 92 21.22 17.19 1.30
CA GLY A 92 21.58 18.05 0.18
C GLY A 92 22.05 19.45 0.64
N ILE A 93 21.37 20.03 1.63
CA ILE A 93 21.77 21.32 2.21
C ILE A 93 23.11 21.20 2.94
N ILE A 94 23.33 20.16 3.73
CA ILE A 94 24.61 19.90 4.41
C ILE A 94 25.75 19.80 3.39
N ALA A 95 25.53 19.04 2.31
CA ALA A 95 26.50 18.90 1.23
C ALA A 95 26.84 20.25 0.56
N ALA A 96 25.84 21.11 0.35
CA ALA A 96 26.05 22.44 -0.19
C ALA A 96 26.88 23.33 0.76
N VAL A 97 26.53 23.34 2.05
CA VAL A 97 27.28 24.11 3.06
C VAL A 97 28.74 23.64 3.15
N MET A 98 28.99 22.34 3.16
CA MET A 98 30.33 21.77 3.14
C MET A 98 31.10 22.18 1.87
N GLY A 99 30.41 22.18 0.73
CA GLY A 99 30.99 22.63 -0.55
C GLY A 99 31.38 24.11 -0.51
N ILE A 100 30.55 24.98 0.07
CA ILE A 100 30.84 26.42 0.22
C ILE A 100 32.01 26.63 1.17
N ILE A 101 32.08 25.91 2.29
CA ILE A 101 33.23 25.98 3.21
C ILE A 101 34.53 25.64 2.48
N ASN A 102 34.50 24.60 1.67
CA ASN A 102 35.66 24.19 0.88
C ASN A 102 36.07 25.25 -0.17
N THR A 103 35.12 26.03 -0.70
CA THR A 103 35.47 27.10 -1.66
C THR A 103 36.23 28.25 -1.01
N MET A 104 36.05 28.50 0.30
CA MET A 104 36.78 29.54 1.00
C MET A 104 38.30 29.35 0.95
N GLY A 105 38.75 28.09 0.97
CA GLY A 105 40.18 27.76 0.82
C GLY A 105 40.76 28.05 -0.59
N SER A 106 39.89 28.27 -1.59
CA SER A 106 40.28 28.46 -2.99
C SER A 106 40.12 29.88 -3.51
N VAL A 107 39.79 30.82 -2.64
CA VAL A 107 39.66 32.24 -3.04
C VAL A 107 40.92 32.80 -3.65
N ALA A 108 42.08 32.34 -3.21
CA ALA A 108 43.39 32.72 -3.77
C ALA A 108 43.63 32.17 -5.19
N GLU A 109 42.92 31.14 -5.62
CA GLU A 109 43.06 30.50 -6.95
C GLU A 109 42.33 31.27 -8.07
N GLY A 110 41.52 32.25 -7.71
CA GLY A 110 40.79 33.10 -8.64
C GLY A 110 39.29 32.76 -8.75
N ALA A 111 38.54 33.68 -9.38
CA ALA A 111 37.06 33.63 -9.45
C ALA A 111 36.52 32.40 -10.20
N GLU A 112 37.23 31.88 -11.18
CA GLU A 112 36.81 30.69 -11.95
C GLU A 112 36.80 29.44 -11.07
N SER A 113 37.85 29.22 -10.28
CA SER A 113 37.90 28.08 -9.35
C SER A 113 36.81 28.12 -8.29
N VAL A 114 36.55 29.32 -7.74
CA VAL A 114 35.46 29.54 -6.77
C VAL A 114 34.10 29.25 -7.43
N GLY A 115 33.88 29.73 -8.65
CA GLY A 115 32.61 29.51 -9.38
C GLY A 115 32.33 28.02 -9.63
N MET A 116 33.31 27.24 -10.03
CA MET A 116 33.13 25.79 -10.24
C MET A 116 32.81 25.06 -8.94
N LYS A 117 33.48 25.40 -7.84
CA LYS A 117 33.22 24.75 -6.54
C LYS A 117 31.87 25.10 -5.97
N VAL A 118 31.41 26.35 -6.15
CA VAL A 118 30.05 26.79 -5.77
C VAL A 118 29.00 26.04 -6.60
N ALA A 119 29.19 25.93 -7.92
CA ALA A 119 28.30 25.17 -8.79
C ALA A 119 28.18 23.70 -8.35
N ALA A 120 29.30 23.06 -8.02
CA ALA A 120 29.32 21.69 -7.50
C ALA A 120 28.56 21.57 -6.16
N ALA A 121 28.72 22.55 -5.25
CA ALA A 121 28.01 22.56 -3.97
C ALA A 121 26.49 22.67 -4.17
N LEU A 122 26.03 23.55 -5.06
CA LEU A 122 24.60 23.73 -5.37
C LEU A 122 23.99 22.49 -6.02
N THR A 123 24.79 21.72 -6.80
CA THR A 123 24.35 20.45 -7.38
C THR A 123 23.95 19.45 -6.29
N GLY A 124 24.63 19.43 -5.15
CA GLY A 124 24.29 18.58 -4.01
C GLY A 124 22.87 18.85 -3.47
N THR A 125 22.51 20.12 -3.31
CA THR A 125 21.15 20.51 -2.90
C THR A 125 20.12 20.12 -3.94
N PHE A 126 20.39 20.37 -5.20
CA PHE A 126 19.51 20.01 -6.31
C PHE A 126 19.24 18.50 -6.34
N LEU A 127 20.28 17.66 -6.23
CA LEU A 127 20.13 16.22 -6.23
C LEU A 127 19.38 15.71 -4.99
N GLY A 128 19.58 16.30 -3.82
CA GLY A 128 18.86 15.97 -2.60
C GLY A 128 17.35 16.22 -2.75
N VAL A 129 16.99 17.39 -3.25
CA VAL A 129 15.59 17.79 -3.50
C VAL A 129 14.96 16.93 -4.60
N LEU A 130 15.66 16.73 -5.71
CA LEU A 130 15.21 15.91 -6.83
C LEU A 130 15.02 14.45 -6.40
N GLY A 131 15.95 13.89 -5.63
CA GLY A 131 15.86 12.54 -5.11
C GLY A 131 14.64 12.35 -4.22
N ALA A 132 14.39 13.30 -3.32
CA ALA A 132 13.23 13.25 -2.42
C ALA A 132 11.90 13.32 -3.18
N TYR A 133 11.69 14.42 -3.89
CA TYR A 133 10.39 14.73 -4.48
C TYR A 133 10.17 14.10 -5.85
N GLY A 134 11.26 13.86 -6.61
CA GLY A 134 11.18 13.24 -7.92
C GLY A 134 11.09 11.72 -7.89
N PHE A 135 11.68 11.07 -6.88
CA PHE A 135 11.77 9.61 -6.84
C PHE A 135 11.18 9.00 -5.57
N VAL A 136 11.67 9.37 -4.39
CA VAL A 136 11.34 8.67 -3.14
C VAL A 136 9.87 8.87 -2.75
N ASN A 137 9.38 10.11 -2.76
CA ASN A 137 8.00 10.40 -2.37
C ASN A 137 6.96 9.81 -3.34
N PRO A 138 7.11 9.88 -4.69
CA PRO A 138 6.23 9.21 -5.62
C PRO A 138 6.24 7.68 -5.46
N LEU A 139 7.41 7.09 -5.18
CA LEU A 139 7.52 5.66 -4.94
C LEU A 139 6.78 5.24 -3.67
N SER A 140 6.96 5.97 -2.57
CA SER A 140 6.24 5.78 -1.32
C SER A 140 4.72 5.86 -1.52
N ALA A 141 4.25 6.89 -2.23
CA ALA A 141 2.84 7.06 -2.56
C ALA A 141 2.29 5.88 -3.38
N ARG A 142 3.05 5.39 -4.37
CA ARG A 142 2.66 4.24 -5.19
C ARG A 142 2.54 2.95 -4.37
N ILE A 143 3.49 2.69 -3.47
CA ILE A 143 3.45 1.52 -2.58
C ILE A 143 2.25 1.63 -1.65
N LYS A 144 2.01 2.80 -1.06
CA LYS A 144 0.84 3.04 -0.20
C LYS A 144 -0.48 2.77 -0.91
N LEU A 145 -0.63 3.21 -2.16
CA LEU A 145 -1.82 2.95 -2.96
C LEU A 145 -1.98 1.46 -3.26
N ASN A 146 -0.90 0.76 -3.60
CA ASN A 146 -0.96 -0.67 -3.86
C ASN A 146 -1.36 -1.46 -2.60
N ASN A 147 -0.80 -1.11 -1.44
CA ASN A 147 -1.14 -1.73 -0.16
C ASN A 147 -2.59 -1.45 0.23
N SER A 148 -3.11 -0.24 -0.03
CA SER A 148 -4.50 0.11 0.30
C SER A 148 -5.53 -0.75 -0.45
N VAL A 149 -5.23 -1.19 -1.66
CA VAL A 149 -6.11 -2.11 -2.42
C VAL A 149 -6.16 -3.49 -1.77
N VAL A 150 -5.01 -3.99 -1.29
CA VAL A 150 -4.94 -5.27 -0.58
C VAL A 150 -5.72 -5.18 0.73
N LEU A 151 -5.46 -4.14 1.52
CA LEU A 151 -6.15 -3.89 2.78
C LEU A 151 -7.66 -3.69 2.61
N PHE A 152 -8.10 -3.09 1.50
CA PHE A 152 -9.53 -2.94 1.20
C PHE A 152 -10.24 -4.29 1.07
N ILE A 153 -9.63 -5.25 0.40
CA ILE A 153 -10.21 -6.61 0.26
C ILE A 153 -10.32 -7.28 1.63
N HIS A 154 -9.27 -7.16 2.47
CA HIS A 154 -9.29 -7.66 3.83
C HIS A 154 -10.39 -7.00 4.66
N HIS A 155 -10.52 -5.68 4.58
CA HIS A 155 -11.57 -4.93 5.27
C HIS A 155 -12.97 -5.35 4.85
N CYS A 156 -13.20 -5.60 3.55
CA CYS A 156 -14.46 -6.12 3.08
C CYS A 156 -14.78 -7.49 3.68
N VAL A 157 -13.80 -8.40 3.75
CA VAL A 157 -14.01 -9.72 4.34
C VAL A 157 -14.35 -9.61 5.84
N VAL A 158 -13.63 -8.78 6.58
CA VAL A 158 -13.83 -8.59 8.02
C VAL A 158 -15.18 -7.95 8.34
N LYS A 159 -15.57 -6.92 7.60
CA LYS A 159 -16.73 -6.09 7.93
C LYS A 159 -18.04 -6.63 7.40
N GLU A 160 -18.00 -7.35 6.29
CA GLU A 160 -19.18 -7.85 5.61
C GLU A 160 -19.70 -9.16 6.20
N TRP A 161 -18.84 -9.91 6.89
CA TRP A 161 -19.19 -11.22 7.40
C TRP A 161 -20.20 -11.20 8.58
N PRO A 162 -20.08 -10.32 9.61
CA PRO A 162 -21.00 -10.36 10.75
C PRO A 162 -22.26 -9.53 10.60
N THR A 163 -22.31 -8.58 9.68
CA THR A 163 -23.39 -7.60 9.63
C THR A 163 -24.14 -7.60 8.32
N HIS A 164 -25.41 -7.97 8.41
CA HIS A 164 -26.47 -7.95 7.40
C HIS A 164 -26.70 -6.58 6.70
N LYS A 165 -25.79 -5.60 6.83
CA LYS A 165 -25.94 -4.20 6.34
C LYS A 165 -25.02 -3.84 5.18
N VAL A 166 -24.80 -4.79 4.27
CA VAL A 166 -23.84 -4.68 3.15
C VAL A 166 -24.14 -3.60 2.11
N LEU A 167 -25.31 -3.04 2.05
CA LEU A 167 -25.70 -2.16 0.94
C LEU A 167 -25.89 -0.68 1.29
N GLN A 168 -25.72 -0.24 2.55
CA GLN A 168 -26.03 1.13 2.92
C GLN A 168 -24.86 2.04 3.29
N HIS A 169 -23.64 1.51 3.45
CA HIS A 169 -22.48 2.35 3.78
C HIS A 169 -21.24 1.93 2.99
N VAL A 170 -21.19 2.31 1.73
CA VAL A 170 -19.89 2.57 1.09
C VAL A 170 -19.34 3.82 1.80
N PRO A 171 -18.27 3.72 2.60
CA PRO A 171 -17.72 4.91 3.21
C PRO A 171 -17.25 5.82 2.07
N LYS A 172 -17.75 7.06 2.06
CA LYS A 172 -17.21 8.16 1.27
C LYS A 172 -15.83 8.51 1.84
N SER A 173 -14.89 7.54 1.84
CA SER A 173 -13.51 7.84 2.22
C SER A 173 -12.83 8.49 1.03
N PRO A 174 -11.96 9.46 1.24
CA PRO A 174 -11.23 10.13 0.17
C PRO A 174 -10.38 9.16 -0.69
N ILE A 175 -10.18 7.92 -0.24
CA ILE A 175 -9.51 6.83 -0.95
C ILE A 175 -10.29 6.42 -2.21
N PHE A 176 -11.63 6.51 -2.21
CA PHE A 176 -12.44 6.14 -3.39
C PHE A 176 -12.38 7.17 -4.52
N HIS A 177 -12.13 8.44 -4.22
CA HIS A 177 -11.93 9.45 -5.28
C HIS A 177 -10.59 9.28 -6.01
N GLY A 178 -9.56 8.73 -5.32
CA GLY A 178 -8.28 8.43 -5.94
C GLY A 178 -8.29 7.18 -6.84
N ILE A 179 -9.08 6.15 -6.49
CA ILE A 179 -9.13 4.89 -7.26
C ILE A 179 -9.91 5.06 -8.56
N GLY A 180 -10.98 5.85 -8.57
CA GLY A 180 -11.72 6.20 -9.78
C GLY A 180 -10.89 6.99 -10.79
N ALA A 181 -10.01 7.87 -10.31
CA ALA A 181 -9.13 8.66 -11.18
C ALA A 181 -7.97 7.82 -11.76
N VAL A 182 -7.45 6.86 -11.01
CA VAL A 182 -6.36 5.98 -11.48
C VAL A 182 -6.85 4.98 -12.53
N GLN A 183 -8.11 4.54 -12.44
CA GLN A 183 -8.67 3.60 -13.42
C GLN A 183 -8.90 4.23 -14.80
N ILE A 184 -9.09 5.56 -14.87
CA ILE A 184 -9.25 6.29 -16.13
C ILE A 184 -7.89 6.52 -16.82
N TYR A 185 -6.78 6.62 -16.06
CA TYR A 185 -5.45 6.84 -16.63
C TYR A 185 -4.72 5.56 -17.09
N PHE A 186 -5.23 4.36 -16.77
CA PHE A 186 -4.61 3.08 -17.16
C PHE A 186 -5.29 2.40 -18.36
N PHE A 187 -6.41 2.96 -18.88
CA PHE A 187 -7.17 2.42 -20.02
C PHE A 187 -7.35 3.42 -21.17
N SER A 188 -6.57 4.50 -21.20
CA SER A 188 -6.46 5.38 -22.41
C SER A 188 -5.14 5.17 -23.09
#